data_07778e4349c89da81f0fb982cf856f31
#
_entry.id   07778e4349c89da81f0fb982cf856f31
#
_cell.length_a   1.000
_cell.length_b   1.000
_cell.length_c   1.000
_cell.angle_alpha   90.00
_cell.angle_beta   90.00
_cell.angle_gamma   90.00
#
_symmetry.space_group_name_H-M   'P 1'
#
loop_
_entity.id
_entity.type
_entity.pdbx_description
1 polymer ?
#
loop_
_entity_poly.entity_id
_entity_poly.type
_entity_poly.pdbx_seq_one_letter_code
_entity_poly.pdbx_strand_id
1 'polypeptide(L)'
;MFSVLRNSNRTKISSICNFHSARMQCVKEKSFSRKLEDGPNLEDFIDGNIKEYNGKLKLEKGDNTRLRLPPWLKREIPMGTNYNRIKSQLRELRLSTVCEEARCPNIGECWGGDKHGTATATIMLMGDTCTRGCRFCSVKTSRTPLPLDPEEPVHTATAITQWGLDYVVLTSVDRDDLGDGGASHIAETVKEIKKRSNILVECLVPDFRGNEYCIATIVESNLDVFAHNIETVERLTPFVRDRRAQYRQSLSVLETAKKLNPELITKSSIMLGLGETDDEIEQTMKDLRDIGVGALTLGQYMQPTKRHLKVIEYVTPEKFKKWENVGSEMGFLYTASGPLVRSSYRAGEFFLTNILKRQRDKKTEKQ
;
A
#
# COMPACT_ATOMS: atom_id res chain seq x y z
N MET A 1 -56.70 -38.75 -20.80
CA MET A 1 -57.03 -40.15 -21.18
C MET A 1 -55.79 -40.98 -20.93
N PHE A 2 -55.95 -41.95 -20.03
CA PHE A 2 -55.21 -43.24 -19.83
C PHE A 2 -53.69 -43.19 -19.71
N SER A 3 -53.12 -43.40 -18.55
CA SER A 3 -53.02 -44.55 -17.63
C SER A 3 -52.02 -45.64 -18.11
N VAL A 4 -50.99 -45.83 -17.28
CA VAL A 4 -50.70 -47.02 -16.46
C VAL A 4 -49.71 -48.08 -17.09
N LEU A 5 -48.69 -48.41 -16.35
CA LEU A 5 -48.16 -49.62 -15.69
C LEU A 5 -46.68 -49.90 -15.96
N ARG A 6 -45.90 -49.89 -14.88
CA ARG A 6 -45.13 -50.96 -14.18
C ARG A 6 -44.67 -52.16 -15.07
N ASN A 7 -43.37 -52.41 -15.11
CA ASN A 7 -42.87 -53.61 -14.41
C ASN A 7 -41.33 -53.66 -14.33
N SER A 8 -40.92 -54.20 -13.23
CA SER A 8 -39.63 -54.67 -12.74
C SER A 8 -38.94 -55.72 -13.59
N ASN A 9 -37.61 -55.73 -13.64
CA ASN A 9 -36.85 -56.98 -13.57
C ASN A 9 -35.44 -56.74 -12.98
N ARG A 10 -35.20 -57.47 -11.87
CA ARG A 10 -33.88 -57.71 -11.30
C ARG A 10 -33.14 -58.77 -12.10
N THR A 11 -31.89 -58.52 -12.42
CA THR A 11 -30.94 -59.61 -12.66
C THR A 11 -29.65 -59.32 -11.90
N LYS A 12 -29.37 -60.24 -10.96
CA LYS A 12 -28.10 -60.39 -10.27
C LYS A 12 -27.05 -60.90 -11.26
N ILE A 13 -25.90 -60.28 -11.31
CA ILE A 13 -24.68 -60.94 -11.77
C ILE A 13 -23.62 -60.71 -10.70
N SER A 14 -23.21 -61.81 -10.06
CA SER A 14 -22.05 -61.92 -9.22
C SER A 14 -20.81 -62.08 -10.09
N SER A 15 -19.82 -61.25 -9.90
CA SER A 15 -18.45 -61.59 -10.29
C SER A 15 -17.49 -61.16 -9.18
N ILE A 16 -16.86 -62.16 -8.64
CA ILE A 16 -15.80 -62.13 -7.64
C ILE A 16 -14.55 -61.51 -8.30
N CYS A 17 -14.04 -60.44 -7.77
CA CYS A 17 -12.68 -60.03 -8.02
C CYS A 17 -11.94 -59.90 -6.67
N ASN A 18 -10.97 -60.77 -6.48
CA ASN A 18 -9.99 -60.72 -5.39
C ASN A 18 -9.15 -59.45 -5.52
N PHE A 19 -9.26 -58.56 -4.51
CA PHE A 19 -8.29 -57.50 -4.33
C PHE A 19 -7.38 -57.81 -3.16
N HIS A 20 -6.09 -57.84 -3.44
CA HIS A 20 -5.00 -57.90 -2.48
C HIS A 20 -5.11 -56.73 -1.49
N SER A 21 -5.03 -57.04 -0.22
CA SER A 21 -5.02 -56.11 0.88
C SER A 21 -3.71 -55.28 0.89
N ALA A 22 -3.74 -54.12 0.32
CA ALA A 22 -2.79 -53.08 0.69
C ALA A 22 -3.32 -52.41 1.96
N ARG A 23 -2.65 -52.61 3.08
CA ARG A 23 -2.90 -51.89 4.35
C ARG A 23 -2.62 -50.41 4.11
N MET A 24 -3.64 -49.63 3.75
CA MET A 24 -3.61 -48.19 3.96
C MET A 24 -3.58 -47.94 5.48
N GLN A 25 -2.44 -47.49 5.99
CA GLN A 25 -2.38 -46.90 7.32
C GLN A 25 -3.27 -45.65 7.30
N CYS A 26 -4.45 -45.78 7.88
CA CYS A 26 -5.34 -44.66 8.17
C CYS A 26 -4.63 -43.77 9.20
N VAL A 27 -4.03 -42.67 8.74
CA VAL A 27 -3.56 -41.59 9.63
C VAL A 27 -4.83 -41.07 10.30
N LYS A 28 -5.04 -41.43 11.56
CA LYS A 28 -6.14 -40.87 12.36
C LYS A 28 -5.99 -39.36 12.40
N GLU A 29 -6.80 -38.65 11.63
CA GLU A 29 -6.94 -37.22 11.82
C GLU A 29 -7.33 -36.97 13.30
N LYS A 30 -6.52 -36.14 13.96
CA LYS A 30 -6.84 -35.70 15.34
C LYS A 30 -8.21 -35.02 15.29
N SER A 31 -9.11 -35.40 16.17
CA SER A 31 -10.44 -34.77 16.28
C SER A 31 -10.29 -33.26 16.49
N PHE A 32 -11.26 -32.49 16.05
CA PHE A 32 -11.28 -31.03 16.18
C PHE A 32 -11.09 -30.57 17.63
N SER A 33 -11.66 -31.30 18.61
CA SER A 33 -11.48 -31.08 20.05
C SER A 33 -10.02 -31.17 20.48
N ARG A 34 -9.26 -32.19 20.02
CA ARG A 34 -7.82 -32.31 20.33
C ARG A 34 -6.97 -31.22 19.66
N LYS A 35 -7.37 -30.73 18.49
CA LYS A 35 -6.71 -29.57 17.87
C LYS A 35 -6.95 -28.27 18.64
N LEU A 36 -8.05 -28.15 19.36
CA LEU A 36 -8.34 -27.02 20.26
C LEU A 36 -7.58 -27.13 21.59
N GLU A 37 -7.42 -28.36 22.14
CA GLU A 37 -6.64 -28.59 23.36
C GLU A 37 -5.13 -28.38 23.17
N ASP A 38 -4.59 -28.70 21.98
CA ASP A 38 -3.18 -28.50 21.60
C ASP A 38 -2.92 -27.09 21.01
N GLY A 39 -3.93 -26.23 20.88
CA GLY A 39 -3.85 -24.87 20.31
C GLY A 39 -3.46 -23.83 21.36
N PRO A 40 -3.08 -22.62 20.92
CA PRO A 40 -2.79 -21.52 21.85
C PRO A 40 -4.01 -21.15 22.67
N ASN A 41 -3.82 -20.99 24.00
CA ASN A 41 -4.83 -20.54 24.95
C ASN A 41 -5.16 -19.06 24.75
N LEU A 42 -6.30 -18.62 25.31
CA LEU A 42 -6.65 -17.20 25.37
C LEU A 42 -5.56 -16.37 26.06
N GLU A 43 -4.91 -16.95 27.07
CA GLU A 43 -3.77 -16.35 27.81
C GLU A 43 -2.55 -16.14 26.90
N ASP A 44 -2.28 -17.04 25.96
CA ASP A 44 -1.22 -16.89 24.96
C ASP A 44 -1.44 -15.66 24.03
N PHE A 45 -2.67 -15.14 23.95
CA PHE A 45 -3.03 -13.92 23.21
C PHE A 45 -3.03 -12.67 24.09
N ILE A 46 -3.21 -12.81 25.40
CA ILE A 46 -3.30 -11.68 26.36
C ILE A 46 -1.91 -11.29 26.87
N ASP A 47 -1.01 -12.25 27.09
CA ASP A 47 0.27 -12.02 27.76
C ASP A 47 1.36 -11.37 26.92
N GLY A 48 1.10 -10.99 25.67
CA GLY A 48 2.02 -10.16 24.87
C GLY A 48 3.46 -10.72 24.71
N ASN A 49 3.73 -11.92 25.23
CA ASN A 49 5.01 -12.60 25.08
C ASN A 49 5.16 -12.96 23.60
N ILE A 50 5.99 -12.21 22.90
CA ILE A 50 6.46 -12.52 21.56
C ILE A 50 7.26 -13.82 21.70
N LYS A 51 6.57 -14.97 21.61
CA LYS A 51 7.25 -16.25 21.41
C LYS A 51 8.09 -16.11 20.16
N GLU A 52 9.38 -16.43 20.23
CA GLU A 52 10.26 -16.45 19.06
C GLU A 52 9.53 -17.09 17.88
N TYR A 53 9.48 -16.39 16.77
CA TYR A 53 8.78 -16.91 15.59
C TYR A 53 9.65 -17.98 14.92
N ASN A 54 9.30 -19.24 15.17
CA ASN A 54 9.99 -20.42 14.61
C ASN A 54 9.47 -20.80 13.20
N GLY A 55 8.67 -19.95 12.56
CA GLY A 55 8.14 -20.17 11.22
C GLY A 55 9.15 -19.84 10.12
N LYS A 56 8.96 -20.43 8.94
CA LYS A 56 9.75 -20.12 7.75
C LYS A 56 9.48 -18.68 7.32
N LEU A 57 10.51 -17.85 7.23
CA LEU A 57 10.43 -16.43 6.83
C LEU A 57 10.65 -16.22 5.33
N LYS A 58 11.33 -17.15 4.66
CA LYS A 58 11.70 -17.02 3.24
C LYS A 58 11.34 -18.29 2.46
N LEU A 59 10.81 -18.12 1.23
CA LEU A 59 10.58 -19.22 0.30
C LEU A 59 11.89 -19.58 -0.43
N GLU A 60 12.12 -20.86 -0.61
CA GLU A 60 13.19 -21.35 -1.47
C GLU A 60 12.70 -21.51 -2.90
N LYS A 61 13.65 -21.63 -3.85
CA LYS A 61 13.32 -21.85 -5.26
C LYS A 61 12.56 -23.18 -5.41
N GLY A 62 11.34 -23.10 -5.94
CA GLY A 62 10.46 -24.27 -6.11
C GLY A 62 9.42 -24.47 -5.01
N ASP A 63 9.45 -23.70 -3.92
CA ASP A 63 8.44 -23.75 -2.87
C ASP A 63 7.08 -23.28 -3.39
N ASN A 64 6.08 -24.17 -3.27
CA ASN A 64 4.69 -23.84 -3.58
C ASN A 64 3.85 -23.48 -2.35
N THR A 65 4.45 -23.54 -1.16
CA THR A 65 3.80 -23.21 0.12
C THR A 65 3.63 -21.69 0.28
N ARG A 66 2.71 -21.29 1.14
CA ARG A 66 2.53 -19.89 1.53
C ARG A 66 3.16 -19.69 2.92
N LEU A 67 3.95 -18.65 3.06
CA LEU A 67 4.49 -18.27 4.36
C LEU A 67 3.35 -17.89 5.32
N ARG A 68 3.48 -18.28 6.58
CA ARG A 68 2.57 -17.82 7.63
C ARG A 68 2.93 -16.41 8.05
N LEU A 69 1.91 -15.58 8.31
CA LEU A 69 2.10 -14.21 8.76
C LEU A 69 2.78 -14.19 10.13
N PRO A 70 3.97 -13.57 10.25
CA PRO A 70 4.67 -13.48 11.53
C PRO A 70 3.96 -12.53 12.51
N PRO A 71 4.23 -12.62 13.82
CA PRO A 71 3.53 -11.84 14.85
C PRO A 71 3.60 -10.33 14.66
N TRP A 72 4.76 -9.81 14.26
CA TRP A 72 4.98 -8.36 14.06
C TRP A 72 4.20 -7.74 12.90
N LEU A 73 3.58 -8.55 12.05
CA LEU A 73 2.70 -8.10 10.96
C LEU A 73 1.20 -8.27 11.27
N LYS A 74 0.86 -8.86 12.41
CA LYS A 74 -0.54 -9.01 12.84
C LYS A 74 -1.04 -7.69 13.42
N ARG A 75 -2.28 -7.33 13.08
CA ARG A 75 -2.96 -6.15 13.63
C ARG A 75 -4.36 -6.52 14.09
N GLU A 76 -4.84 -5.77 15.06
CA GLU A 76 -6.22 -5.86 15.53
C GLU A 76 -7.20 -5.36 14.48
N ILE A 77 -8.43 -5.84 14.56
CA ILE A 77 -9.52 -5.38 13.68
C ILE A 77 -9.84 -3.93 14.05
N PRO A 78 -9.88 -3.02 13.06
CA PRO A 78 -10.15 -1.61 13.34
C PRO A 78 -11.55 -1.42 13.93
N MET A 79 -11.60 -0.83 15.12
CA MET A 79 -12.83 -0.50 15.83
C MET A 79 -12.65 0.87 16.51
N GLY A 80 -13.74 1.62 16.68
CA GLY A 80 -13.72 2.87 17.43
C GLY A 80 -14.63 3.96 16.85
N THR A 81 -14.93 4.97 17.65
CA THR A 81 -15.81 6.10 17.28
C THR A 81 -15.21 6.94 16.14
N ASN A 82 -13.91 7.25 16.21
CA ASN A 82 -13.21 8.02 15.17
C ASN A 82 -13.19 7.28 13.83
N TYR A 83 -12.88 5.98 13.83
CA TYR A 83 -12.91 5.15 12.63
C TYR A 83 -14.29 5.22 11.94
N ASN A 84 -15.36 5.02 12.71
CA ASN A 84 -16.72 5.04 12.19
C ASN A 84 -17.11 6.45 11.70
N ARG A 85 -16.70 7.52 12.40
CA ARG A 85 -16.95 8.91 12.00
C ARG A 85 -16.30 9.23 10.66
N ILE A 86 -15.01 8.95 10.49
CA ILE A 86 -14.28 9.18 9.24
C ILE A 86 -14.92 8.39 8.11
N LYS A 87 -15.26 7.12 8.36
CA LYS A 87 -15.89 6.25 7.37
C LYS A 87 -17.24 6.80 6.90
N SER A 88 -18.09 7.31 7.81
CA SER A 88 -19.39 7.91 7.45
C SER A 88 -19.20 9.16 6.62
N GLN A 89 -18.29 10.06 7.02
CA GLN A 89 -18.02 11.30 6.29
C GLN A 89 -17.50 11.03 4.87
N LEU A 90 -16.60 10.04 4.70
CA LEU A 90 -16.13 9.63 3.39
C LEU A 90 -17.27 9.16 2.48
N ARG A 91 -18.24 8.39 3.03
CA ARG A 91 -19.41 7.93 2.28
C ARG A 91 -20.34 9.07 1.88
N GLU A 92 -20.61 10.00 2.78
CA GLU A 92 -21.45 11.18 2.53
C GLU A 92 -20.85 12.05 1.42
N LEU A 93 -19.52 12.23 1.42
CA LEU A 93 -18.80 13.05 0.45
C LEU A 93 -18.39 12.28 -0.82
N ARG A 94 -18.73 10.99 -0.92
CA ARG A 94 -18.37 10.09 -2.03
C ARG A 94 -16.86 10.03 -2.29
N LEU A 95 -16.04 10.16 -1.24
CA LEU A 95 -14.60 10.10 -1.34
C LEU A 95 -14.09 8.68 -1.13
N SER A 96 -13.06 8.30 -1.89
CA SER A 96 -12.35 7.04 -1.76
C SER A 96 -11.06 7.23 -0.99
N THR A 97 -10.62 6.18 -0.26
CA THR A 97 -9.31 6.18 0.42
C THR A 97 -8.51 4.95 0.06
N VAL A 98 -7.20 5.12 -0.08
CA VAL A 98 -6.27 3.98 -0.24
C VAL A 98 -6.33 3.05 0.97
N CYS A 99 -6.62 3.59 2.14
CA CYS A 99 -6.73 2.80 3.37
C CYS A 99 -7.79 1.69 3.24
N GLU A 100 -8.92 1.96 2.58
CA GLU A 100 -9.96 0.97 2.32
C GLU A 100 -9.65 0.15 1.06
N GLU A 101 -9.37 0.79 -0.08
CA GLU A 101 -9.21 0.13 -1.38
C GLU A 101 -7.96 -0.78 -1.41
N ALA A 102 -6.85 -0.35 -0.82
CA ALA A 102 -5.65 -1.17 -0.68
C ALA A 102 -5.69 -2.13 0.52
N ARG A 103 -6.78 -2.16 1.31
CA ARG A 103 -6.92 -2.99 2.51
C ARG A 103 -5.74 -2.82 3.46
N CYS A 104 -5.43 -1.57 3.78
CA CYS A 104 -4.28 -1.22 4.60
C CYS A 104 -4.39 -1.83 6.00
N PRO A 105 -3.38 -2.56 6.49
CA PRO A 105 -3.41 -3.14 7.83
C PRO A 105 -3.37 -2.08 8.95
N ASN A 106 -2.96 -0.85 8.65
CA ASN A 106 -2.81 0.23 9.61
C ASN A 106 -4.06 1.13 9.72
N ILE A 107 -5.15 0.83 9.01
CA ILE A 107 -6.34 1.69 8.96
C ILE A 107 -6.90 1.99 10.36
N GLY A 108 -6.88 1.02 11.27
CA GLY A 108 -7.34 1.20 12.65
C GLY A 108 -6.50 2.20 13.43
N GLU A 109 -5.18 2.16 13.26
CA GLU A 109 -4.24 3.07 13.91
C GLU A 109 -4.34 4.48 13.29
N CYS A 110 -4.31 4.58 11.97
CA CYS A 110 -4.36 5.87 11.27
C CYS A 110 -5.68 6.63 11.48
N TRP A 111 -6.81 5.93 11.50
CA TRP A 111 -8.13 6.54 11.67
C TRP A 111 -8.61 6.57 13.13
N GLY A 112 -8.05 5.68 13.97
CA GLY A 112 -8.34 5.67 15.41
C GLY A 112 -7.80 6.89 16.15
N GLY A 113 -6.78 7.51 15.60
CA GLY A 113 -5.95 8.49 16.28
C GLY A 113 -4.96 7.82 17.23
N ASP A 114 -3.69 8.20 17.16
CA ASP A 114 -2.71 7.80 18.16
C ASP A 114 -2.98 8.52 19.48
N LYS A 115 -2.29 8.13 20.57
CA LYS A 115 -2.33 8.81 21.89
C LYS A 115 -2.07 10.32 21.81
N HIS A 116 -1.56 10.81 20.69
CA HIS A 116 -1.27 12.21 20.38
C HIS A 116 -2.29 12.89 19.44
N GLY A 117 -3.39 12.21 19.06
CA GLY A 117 -4.54 12.83 18.40
C GLY A 117 -4.41 13.14 16.91
N THR A 118 -3.29 12.81 16.27
CA THR A 118 -3.07 13.12 14.84
C THR A 118 -3.67 12.01 13.96
N ALA A 119 -4.81 12.27 13.35
CA ALA A 119 -5.38 11.38 12.34
C ALA A 119 -4.76 11.69 10.97
N THR A 120 -4.26 10.69 10.29
CA THR A 120 -3.74 10.82 8.91
C THR A 120 -4.67 10.09 7.96
N ALA A 121 -5.24 10.79 7.00
CA ALA A 121 -6.02 10.21 5.94
C ALA A 121 -5.27 10.31 4.61
N THR A 122 -5.35 9.24 3.81
CA THR A 122 -4.84 9.22 2.44
C THR A 122 -6.02 9.17 1.49
N ILE A 123 -6.34 10.31 0.89
CA ILE A 123 -7.46 10.44 -0.04
C ILE A 123 -7.02 9.96 -1.42
N MET A 124 -7.86 9.13 -2.04
CA MET A 124 -7.65 8.64 -3.39
C MET A 124 -8.53 9.41 -4.36
N LEU A 125 -7.90 10.18 -5.22
CA LEU A 125 -8.56 11.00 -6.24
C LEU A 125 -8.83 10.19 -7.52
N MET A 126 -9.77 10.68 -8.34
CA MET A 126 -10.14 10.13 -9.65
C MET A 126 -10.82 8.74 -9.57
N GLY A 127 -11.46 8.47 -8.43
CA GLY A 127 -12.24 7.25 -8.21
C GLY A 127 -11.39 6.04 -7.78
N ASP A 128 -11.99 4.84 -7.89
CA ASP A 128 -11.48 3.57 -7.37
C ASP A 128 -10.92 2.62 -8.45
N THR A 129 -10.84 3.07 -9.71
CA THR A 129 -10.54 2.21 -10.84
C THR A 129 -9.32 2.73 -11.62
N CYS A 130 -8.25 1.93 -11.65
CA CYS A 130 -6.99 2.23 -12.29
C CYS A 130 -6.94 1.68 -13.73
N THR A 131 -6.24 2.37 -14.65
CA THR A 131 -6.01 1.86 -16.02
C THR A 131 -4.86 0.87 -16.11
N ARG A 132 -4.05 0.73 -15.03
CA ARG A 132 -2.87 -0.16 -14.97
C ARG A 132 -3.09 -1.34 -14.06
N GLY A 133 -2.43 -2.47 -14.40
CA GLY A 133 -2.56 -3.75 -13.70
C GLY A 133 -1.30 -4.17 -12.95
N CYS A 134 -0.80 -3.34 -12.03
CA CYS A 134 0.34 -3.69 -11.17
C CYS A 134 0.00 -4.93 -10.32
N ARG A 135 0.86 -5.95 -10.35
CA ARG A 135 0.55 -7.27 -9.77
C ARG A 135 0.56 -7.30 -8.24
N PHE A 136 1.04 -6.27 -7.60
CA PHE A 136 1.00 -6.11 -6.15
C PHE A 136 -0.27 -5.39 -5.66
N CYS A 137 -0.92 -4.61 -6.53
CA CYS A 137 -1.96 -3.66 -6.16
C CYS A 137 -3.36 -4.30 -6.18
N SER A 138 -4.19 -4.01 -5.16
CA SER A 138 -5.56 -4.53 -5.06
C SER A 138 -6.63 -3.62 -5.64
N VAL A 139 -6.26 -2.45 -6.16
CA VAL A 139 -7.17 -1.50 -6.80
C VAL A 139 -7.81 -2.13 -8.03
N LYS A 140 -9.07 -1.86 -8.26
CA LYS A 140 -9.81 -2.33 -9.44
C LYS A 140 -9.14 -1.83 -10.72
N THR A 141 -9.19 -2.61 -11.79
CA THR A 141 -8.61 -2.23 -13.07
C THR A 141 -9.64 -2.25 -14.18
N SER A 142 -9.64 -1.20 -15.00
CA SER A 142 -10.44 -1.10 -16.23
C SER A 142 -9.72 -0.21 -17.24
N ARG A 143 -9.91 -0.51 -18.53
CA ARG A 143 -9.42 0.37 -19.59
C ARG A 143 -10.32 1.59 -19.81
N THR A 144 -11.53 1.53 -19.28
CA THR A 144 -12.58 2.56 -19.39
C THR A 144 -13.12 2.84 -17.99
N PRO A 145 -12.37 3.55 -17.11
CA PRO A 145 -12.88 4.01 -15.83
C PRO A 145 -14.06 4.99 -16.04
N LEU A 146 -14.81 5.23 -14.96
CA LEU A 146 -15.84 6.27 -14.99
C LEU A 146 -15.21 7.66 -15.25
N PRO A 147 -15.96 8.59 -15.86
CA PRO A 147 -15.54 9.99 -15.97
C PRO A 147 -15.15 10.58 -14.63
N LEU A 148 -14.27 11.59 -14.64
CA LEU A 148 -13.94 12.33 -13.42
C LEU A 148 -15.17 13.10 -12.93
N ASP A 149 -15.31 13.17 -11.62
CA ASP A 149 -16.25 14.08 -10.98
C ASP A 149 -15.64 15.47 -10.93
N PRO A 150 -16.17 16.47 -11.65
CA PRO A 150 -15.62 17.83 -11.65
C PRO A 150 -15.72 18.52 -10.28
N GLU A 151 -16.61 18.06 -9.39
CA GLU A 151 -16.75 18.61 -8.03
C GLU A 151 -15.80 17.92 -7.00
N GLU A 152 -15.14 16.84 -7.37
CA GLU A 152 -14.24 16.11 -6.45
C GLU A 152 -13.15 17.01 -5.84
N PRO A 153 -12.49 17.96 -6.56
CA PRO A 153 -11.51 18.86 -5.98
C PRO A 153 -12.10 19.74 -4.85
N VAL A 154 -13.29 20.28 -5.05
CA VAL A 154 -14.00 21.14 -4.08
C VAL A 154 -14.48 20.32 -2.87
N HIS A 155 -15.06 19.14 -3.12
CA HIS A 155 -15.52 18.24 -2.05
C HIS A 155 -14.37 17.76 -1.20
N THR A 156 -13.26 17.34 -1.82
CA THR A 156 -12.05 16.90 -1.14
C THR A 156 -11.45 18.01 -0.28
N ALA A 157 -11.30 19.22 -0.83
CA ALA A 157 -10.78 20.36 -0.09
C ALA A 157 -11.67 20.73 1.10
N THR A 158 -12.99 20.66 0.94
CA THR A 158 -13.96 20.94 2.01
C THR A 158 -13.85 19.91 3.13
N ALA A 159 -13.78 18.62 2.79
CA ALA A 159 -13.63 17.54 3.76
C ALA A 159 -12.34 17.70 4.59
N ILE A 160 -11.21 17.88 3.90
CA ILE A 160 -9.88 18.01 4.53
C ILE A 160 -9.85 19.20 5.49
N THR A 161 -10.42 20.34 5.08
CA THR A 161 -10.48 21.54 5.91
C THR A 161 -11.32 21.32 7.18
N GLN A 162 -12.45 20.62 7.06
CA GLN A 162 -13.32 20.30 8.20
C GLN A 162 -12.68 19.31 9.18
N TRP A 163 -11.76 18.47 8.73
CA TRP A 163 -11.08 17.52 9.62
C TRP A 163 -10.02 18.13 10.50
N GLY A 164 -9.57 19.34 10.20
CA GLY A 164 -8.59 20.07 11.02
C GLY A 164 -7.22 19.38 11.07
N LEU A 165 -6.80 18.80 9.96
CA LEU A 165 -5.52 18.09 9.83
C LEU A 165 -4.38 19.09 9.60
N ASP A 166 -3.20 18.79 10.12
CA ASP A 166 -1.96 19.52 9.80
C ASP A 166 -1.30 19.04 8.52
N TYR A 167 -1.58 17.80 8.09
CA TYR A 167 -0.96 17.14 6.97
C TYR A 167 -1.95 16.19 6.27
N VAL A 168 -1.96 16.21 4.95
CA VAL A 168 -2.77 15.29 4.15
C VAL A 168 -1.95 14.67 3.03
N VAL A 169 -2.21 13.40 2.75
CA VAL A 169 -1.69 12.72 1.56
C VAL A 169 -2.81 12.57 0.55
N LEU A 170 -2.63 13.16 -0.62
CA LEU A 170 -3.44 12.92 -1.80
C LEU A 170 -2.74 11.87 -2.64
N THR A 171 -3.48 10.90 -3.12
CA THR A 171 -2.98 9.93 -4.10
C THR A 171 -4.02 9.74 -5.18
N SER A 172 -3.70 8.97 -6.21
CA SER A 172 -4.63 8.73 -7.31
C SER A 172 -4.40 7.37 -7.93
N VAL A 173 -5.38 6.94 -8.72
CA VAL A 173 -5.23 5.86 -9.68
C VAL A 173 -4.52 6.38 -10.94
N ASP A 174 -3.89 5.48 -11.72
CA ASP A 174 -3.43 5.85 -13.07
C ASP A 174 -4.63 6.00 -14.00
N ARG A 175 -4.67 7.10 -14.75
CA ARG A 175 -5.71 7.45 -15.71
C ARG A 175 -5.09 7.67 -17.10
N ASP A 176 -4.51 6.59 -17.65
CA ASP A 176 -3.92 6.63 -19.01
C ASP A 176 -4.95 6.88 -20.13
N ASP A 177 -6.23 6.86 -19.79
CA ASP A 177 -7.36 7.23 -20.65
C ASP A 177 -7.52 8.76 -20.81
N LEU A 178 -6.94 9.56 -19.89
CA LEU A 178 -6.93 11.01 -19.95
C LEU A 178 -5.65 11.51 -20.62
N GLY A 179 -5.75 12.61 -21.36
CA GLY A 179 -4.62 13.16 -22.11
C GLY A 179 -3.45 13.64 -21.22
N ASP A 180 -3.78 14.15 -20.03
CA ASP A 180 -2.83 14.62 -19.02
C ASP A 180 -2.63 13.63 -17.85
N GLY A 181 -3.19 12.41 -17.94
CA GLY A 181 -3.14 11.43 -16.86
C GLY A 181 -3.82 11.87 -15.57
N GLY A 182 -4.62 12.95 -15.60
CA GLY A 182 -5.30 13.54 -14.44
C GLY A 182 -4.48 14.59 -13.69
N ALA A 183 -3.37 15.08 -14.26
CA ALA A 183 -2.51 16.07 -13.62
C ALA A 183 -3.26 17.35 -13.26
N SER A 184 -4.10 17.88 -14.16
CA SER A 184 -4.91 19.07 -13.91
C SER A 184 -5.89 18.89 -12.77
N HIS A 185 -6.52 17.74 -12.67
CA HIS A 185 -7.48 17.41 -11.59
C HIS A 185 -6.81 17.35 -10.22
N ILE A 186 -5.63 16.70 -10.14
CA ILE A 186 -4.83 16.65 -8.91
C ILE A 186 -4.38 18.06 -8.51
N ALA A 187 -3.83 18.82 -9.46
CA ALA A 187 -3.36 20.19 -9.22
C ALA A 187 -4.48 21.12 -8.76
N GLU A 188 -5.69 21.01 -9.33
CA GLU A 188 -6.85 21.78 -8.89
C GLU A 188 -7.25 21.42 -7.46
N THR A 189 -7.23 20.12 -7.09
CA THR A 189 -7.49 19.69 -5.74
C THR A 189 -6.52 20.30 -4.74
N VAL A 190 -5.21 20.31 -5.05
CA VAL A 190 -4.19 20.96 -4.22
C VAL A 190 -4.48 22.46 -4.07
N LYS A 191 -4.73 23.17 -5.18
CA LYS A 191 -5.04 24.60 -5.17
C LYS A 191 -6.27 24.91 -4.32
N GLU A 192 -7.33 24.11 -4.43
CA GLU A 192 -8.55 24.27 -3.63
C GLU A 192 -8.29 24.08 -2.12
N ILE A 193 -7.43 23.11 -1.73
CA ILE A 193 -7.01 22.95 -0.32
C ILE A 193 -6.21 24.16 0.13
N LYS A 194 -5.23 24.62 -0.65
CA LYS A 194 -4.36 25.73 -0.31
C LYS A 194 -5.08 27.08 -0.23
N LYS A 195 -6.17 27.26 -0.98
CA LYS A 195 -7.07 28.43 -0.86
C LYS A 195 -7.80 28.48 0.49
N ARG A 196 -8.12 27.32 1.08
CA ARG A 196 -8.96 27.21 2.27
C ARG A 196 -8.18 27.01 3.57
N SER A 197 -6.93 26.53 3.46
CA SER A 197 -6.15 26.15 4.64
C SER A 197 -4.64 26.22 4.41
N ASN A 198 -3.90 26.24 5.53
CA ASN A 198 -2.44 26.12 5.53
C ASN A 198 -1.95 24.67 5.70
N ILE A 199 -2.82 23.70 5.49
CA ILE A 199 -2.49 22.27 5.60
C ILE A 199 -1.32 21.94 4.66
N LEU A 200 -0.39 21.11 5.16
CA LEU A 200 0.68 20.55 4.33
C LEU A 200 0.13 19.45 3.43
N VAL A 201 0.44 19.53 2.14
CA VAL A 201 -0.10 18.60 1.13
C VAL A 201 1.03 17.81 0.49
N GLU A 202 1.00 16.49 0.68
CA GLU A 202 1.79 15.52 -0.09
C GLU A 202 0.92 14.98 -1.21
N CYS A 203 1.45 14.97 -2.45
CA CYS A 203 0.81 14.28 -3.57
C CYS A 203 1.63 13.08 -3.99
N LEU A 204 1.06 11.87 -3.81
CA LEU A 204 1.58 10.64 -4.38
C LEU A 204 0.95 10.46 -5.77
N VAL A 205 1.71 10.79 -6.79
CA VAL A 205 1.23 10.93 -8.17
C VAL A 205 1.64 9.76 -9.07
N PRO A 206 0.92 9.53 -10.19
CA PRO A 206 1.34 8.64 -11.26
C PRO A 206 2.64 9.11 -11.92
N ASP A 207 3.19 8.29 -12.82
CA ASP A 207 4.35 8.68 -13.60
C ASP A 207 4.05 9.56 -14.83
N PHE A 208 2.77 9.79 -15.13
CA PHE A 208 2.31 10.58 -16.28
C PHE A 208 3.01 10.21 -17.61
N ARG A 209 3.49 8.96 -17.73
CA ARG A 209 4.33 8.46 -18.84
C ARG A 209 5.59 9.31 -19.05
N GLY A 210 6.10 9.97 -18.01
CA GLY A 210 7.25 10.87 -18.08
C GLY A 210 6.97 12.23 -18.72
N ASN A 211 5.70 12.63 -18.87
CA ASN A 211 5.34 13.91 -19.45
C ASN A 211 5.71 15.07 -18.51
N GLU A 212 6.71 15.87 -18.91
CA GLU A 212 7.22 16.98 -18.11
C GLU A 212 6.16 18.07 -17.87
N TYR A 213 5.27 18.33 -18.83
CA TYR A 213 4.18 19.29 -18.65
C TYR A 213 3.23 18.87 -17.52
N CYS A 214 2.89 17.59 -17.45
CA CYS A 214 2.03 17.07 -16.38
C CYS A 214 2.73 17.17 -15.01
N ILE A 215 4.03 16.87 -14.96
CA ILE A 215 4.83 17.01 -13.74
C ILE A 215 4.90 18.48 -13.31
N ALA A 216 5.15 19.40 -14.24
CA ALA A 216 5.17 20.84 -13.98
C ALA A 216 3.83 21.33 -13.41
N THR A 217 2.70 20.90 -14.01
CA THR A 217 1.36 21.24 -13.55
C THR A 217 1.15 20.89 -12.06
N ILE A 218 1.66 19.72 -11.61
CA ILE A 218 1.62 19.30 -10.21
C ILE A 218 2.56 20.17 -9.37
N VAL A 219 3.80 20.38 -9.79
CA VAL A 219 4.79 21.16 -9.03
C VAL A 219 4.32 22.61 -8.82
N GLU A 220 3.67 23.19 -9.80
CA GLU A 220 3.11 24.55 -9.78
C GLU A 220 1.82 24.68 -8.95
N SER A 221 1.23 23.58 -8.49
CA SER A 221 0.02 23.61 -7.65
C SER A 221 0.27 24.09 -6.22
N ASN A 222 1.52 24.33 -5.84
CA ASN A 222 1.96 24.73 -4.50
C ASN A 222 1.84 23.61 -3.42
N LEU A 223 2.03 22.34 -3.86
CA LEU A 223 2.17 21.23 -2.92
C LEU A 223 3.46 21.36 -2.10
N ASP A 224 3.50 20.66 -0.95
CA ASP A 224 4.68 20.68 -0.07
C ASP A 224 5.60 19.47 -0.31
N VAL A 225 5.05 18.33 -0.72
CA VAL A 225 5.82 17.10 -1.00
C VAL A 225 5.32 16.46 -2.29
N PHE A 226 6.24 16.22 -3.22
CA PHE A 226 5.99 15.47 -4.44
C PHE A 226 6.44 14.03 -4.25
N ALA A 227 5.51 13.10 -4.22
CA ALA A 227 5.79 11.68 -4.04
C ALA A 227 5.48 10.88 -5.30
N HIS A 228 6.39 9.98 -5.65
CA HIS A 228 6.17 8.96 -6.67
C HIS A 228 6.91 7.68 -6.26
N ASN A 229 6.16 6.59 -6.10
CA ASN A 229 6.74 5.35 -5.62
C ASN A 229 7.48 4.58 -6.72
N ILE A 230 8.71 4.18 -6.45
CA ILE A 230 9.46 3.26 -7.32
C ILE A 230 9.00 1.81 -7.16
N GLU A 231 8.40 1.49 -6.02
CA GLU A 231 7.73 0.26 -5.61
C GLU A 231 8.68 -0.92 -5.37
N THR A 232 9.64 -1.16 -6.23
CA THR A 232 10.58 -2.28 -6.15
C THR A 232 11.87 -1.98 -6.91
N VAL A 233 12.86 -2.87 -6.79
CA VAL A 233 14.14 -2.78 -7.48
C VAL A 233 14.02 -2.96 -8.99
N GLU A 234 15.01 -2.48 -9.76
CA GLU A 234 14.97 -2.45 -11.23
C GLU A 234 14.67 -3.83 -11.84
N ARG A 235 15.39 -4.88 -11.41
CA ARG A 235 15.21 -6.25 -11.92
C ARG A 235 13.78 -6.77 -11.74
N LEU A 236 13.13 -6.44 -10.64
CA LEU A 236 11.79 -6.92 -10.32
C LEU A 236 10.67 -6.08 -10.94
N THR A 237 10.94 -4.86 -11.36
CA THR A 237 9.94 -3.93 -11.91
C THR A 237 9.07 -4.56 -13.01
N PRO A 238 9.59 -5.27 -14.03
CA PRO A 238 8.76 -5.87 -15.09
C PRO A 238 7.79 -6.97 -14.60
N PHE A 239 8.07 -7.55 -13.44
CA PHE A 239 7.26 -8.63 -12.84
C PHE A 239 6.28 -8.12 -11.79
N VAL A 240 6.55 -6.98 -11.19
CA VAL A 240 5.79 -6.41 -10.06
C VAL A 240 4.83 -5.33 -10.53
N ARG A 241 5.29 -4.42 -11.39
CA ARG A 241 4.53 -3.28 -11.88
C ARG A 241 3.87 -3.55 -13.24
N ASP A 242 2.93 -2.71 -13.62
CA ASP A 242 2.42 -2.68 -15.00
C ASP A 242 3.56 -2.33 -15.97
N ARG A 243 3.52 -2.90 -17.19
CA ARG A 243 4.56 -2.69 -18.22
C ARG A 243 4.85 -1.24 -18.56
N ARG A 244 3.89 -0.33 -18.30
CA ARG A 244 4.02 1.12 -18.54
C ARG A 244 4.74 1.84 -17.40
N ALA A 245 4.77 1.25 -16.22
CA ALA A 245 5.42 1.79 -15.02
C ALA A 245 6.86 1.28 -14.93
N GLN A 246 7.76 1.91 -15.66
CA GLN A 246 9.17 1.50 -15.76
C GLN A 246 10.03 2.14 -14.65
N TYR A 247 11.08 1.44 -14.23
CA TYR A 247 11.98 1.88 -13.18
C TYR A 247 12.64 3.23 -13.50
N ARG A 248 13.30 3.33 -14.66
CA ARG A 248 13.99 4.56 -15.09
C ARG A 248 13.04 5.72 -15.32
N GLN A 249 11.82 5.45 -15.80
CA GLN A 249 10.76 6.45 -15.91
C GLN A 249 10.36 7.00 -14.53
N SER A 250 10.24 6.16 -13.51
CA SER A 250 9.93 6.62 -12.16
C SER A 250 11.03 7.51 -11.56
N LEU A 251 12.31 7.19 -11.82
CA LEU A 251 13.42 8.06 -11.44
C LEU A 251 13.35 9.41 -12.17
N SER A 252 13.11 9.39 -13.49
CA SER A 252 13.00 10.60 -14.30
C SER A 252 11.88 11.54 -13.82
N VAL A 253 10.73 10.99 -13.41
CA VAL A 253 9.61 11.79 -12.85
C VAL A 253 10.03 12.54 -11.59
N LEU A 254 10.70 11.87 -10.66
CA LEU A 254 11.19 12.48 -9.41
C LEU A 254 12.30 13.50 -9.68
N GLU A 255 13.22 13.18 -10.60
CA GLU A 255 14.29 14.07 -11.00
C GLU A 255 13.75 15.35 -11.67
N THR A 256 12.77 15.20 -12.57
CA THR A 256 12.11 16.34 -13.23
C THR A 256 11.42 17.25 -12.21
N ALA A 257 10.67 16.68 -11.26
CA ALA A 257 10.05 17.47 -10.20
C ALA A 257 11.09 18.25 -9.37
N LYS A 258 12.23 17.62 -9.09
CA LYS A 258 13.34 18.25 -8.34
C LYS A 258 14.05 19.34 -9.15
N LYS A 259 14.21 19.16 -10.47
CA LYS A 259 14.78 20.18 -11.37
C LYS A 259 13.86 21.39 -11.48
N LEU A 260 12.55 21.18 -11.58
CA LEU A 260 11.55 22.26 -11.67
C LEU A 260 11.49 23.08 -10.37
N ASN A 261 11.61 22.44 -9.21
CA ASN A 261 11.65 23.13 -7.92
C ASN A 261 12.68 22.48 -6.98
N PRO A 262 13.92 23.01 -6.94
CA PRO A 262 15.01 22.46 -6.12
C PRO A 262 14.71 22.42 -4.60
N GLU A 263 13.83 23.28 -4.09
CA GLU A 263 13.45 23.31 -2.69
C GLU A 263 12.34 22.30 -2.35
N LEU A 264 11.66 21.76 -3.37
CA LEU A 264 10.58 20.81 -3.16
C LEU A 264 11.11 19.49 -2.57
N ILE A 265 10.46 19.00 -1.53
CA ILE A 265 10.77 17.67 -1.00
C ILE A 265 10.18 16.62 -1.94
N THR A 266 11.04 15.77 -2.49
CA THR A 266 10.63 14.60 -3.27
C THR A 266 10.71 13.35 -2.39
N LYS A 267 9.76 12.42 -2.59
CA LYS A 267 9.60 11.21 -1.78
C LYS A 267 9.34 9.98 -2.64
N SER A 268 9.88 8.84 -2.21
CA SER A 268 9.62 7.56 -2.86
C SER A 268 9.40 6.45 -1.82
N SER A 269 8.96 5.28 -2.29
CA SER A 269 8.71 4.11 -1.46
C SER A 269 9.16 2.83 -2.14
N ILE A 270 9.69 1.90 -1.36
CA ILE A 270 10.10 0.55 -1.78
C ILE A 270 9.35 -0.47 -0.92
N MET A 271 8.74 -1.46 -1.58
CA MET A 271 8.19 -2.63 -0.91
C MET A 271 9.25 -3.74 -0.86
N LEU A 272 9.46 -4.33 0.31
CA LEU A 272 10.38 -5.44 0.53
C LEU A 272 9.66 -6.77 0.68
N GLY A 273 10.32 -7.85 0.29
CA GLY A 273 9.80 -9.22 0.40
C GLY A 273 9.25 -9.81 -0.89
N LEU A 274 9.62 -9.23 -2.04
CA LEU A 274 9.29 -9.71 -3.39
C LEU A 274 10.41 -10.52 -4.05
N GLY A 275 11.58 -10.69 -3.36
CA GLY A 275 12.73 -11.45 -3.83
C GLY A 275 13.90 -10.59 -4.31
N GLU A 276 13.94 -9.33 -3.90
CA GLU A 276 15.09 -8.43 -4.02
C GLU A 276 16.26 -8.90 -3.15
N THR A 277 17.48 -8.58 -3.58
CA THR A 277 18.70 -8.76 -2.78
C THR A 277 19.06 -7.48 -2.04
N ASP A 278 19.90 -7.58 -1.02
CA ASP A 278 20.38 -6.43 -0.25
C ASP A 278 21.11 -5.43 -1.16
N ASP A 279 21.97 -5.91 -2.08
CA ASP A 279 22.69 -5.07 -3.05
C ASP A 279 21.74 -4.30 -3.99
N GLU A 280 20.63 -4.94 -4.42
CA GLU A 280 19.63 -4.28 -5.26
C GLU A 280 18.85 -3.21 -4.51
N ILE A 281 18.55 -3.45 -3.24
CA ILE A 281 17.90 -2.45 -2.38
C ILE A 281 18.84 -1.25 -2.22
N GLU A 282 20.10 -1.50 -1.87
CA GLU A 282 21.11 -0.45 -1.69
C GLU A 282 21.32 0.35 -2.98
N GLN A 283 21.41 -0.33 -4.13
CA GLN A 283 21.51 0.36 -5.42
C GLN A 283 20.30 1.23 -5.72
N THR A 284 19.08 0.73 -5.44
CA THR A 284 17.85 1.51 -5.62
C THR A 284 17.82 2.75 -4.72
N MET A 285 18.31 2.62 -3.49
CA MET A 285 18.45 3.76 -2.58
C MET A 285 19.47 4.79 -3.10
N LYS A 286 20.62 4.34 -3.65
CA LYS A 286 21.59 5.21 -4.31
C LYS A 286 20.99 5.92 -5.50
N ASP A 287 20.33 5.20 -6.42
CA ASP A 287 19.68 5.77 -7.60
C ASP A 287 18.69 6.89 -7.22
N LEU A 288 17.90 6.66 -6.14
CA LEU A 288 16.96 7.67 -5.63
C LEU A 288 17.69 8.87 -5.01
N ARG A 289 18.78 8.64 -4.28
CA ARG A 289 19.54 9.71 -3.65
C ARG A 289 20.24 10.59 -4.66
N ASP A 290 20.81 9.99 -5.70
CA ASP A 290 21.55 10.69 -6.77
C ASP A 290 20.69 11.69 -7.53
N ILE A 291 19.39 11.39 -7.71
CA ILE A 291 18.42 12.31 -8.31
C ILE A 291 17.80 13.32 -7.31
N GLY A 292 18.29 13.35 -6.06
CA GLY A 292 17.89 14.32 -5.05
C GLY A 292 16.62 13.99 -4.26
N VAL A 293 16.19 12.73 -4.22
CA VAL A 293 15.07 12.32 -3.36
C VAL A 293 15.44 12.56 -1.89
N GLY A 294 14.56 13.29 -1.19
CA GLY A 294 14.76 13.67 0.21
C GLY A 294 14.16 12.70 1.20
N ALA A 295 13.04 12.07 0.89
CA ALA A 295 12.33 11.18 1.79
C ALA A 295 12.13 9.79 1.18
N LEU A 296 12.40 8.74 1.97
CA LEU A 296 12.26 7.35 1.54
C LEU A 296 11.48 6.53 2.58
N THR A 297 10.59 5.67 2.10
CA THR A 297 9.92 4.69 2.95
C THR A 297 10.20 3.26 2.47
N LEU A 298 10.46 2.36 3.41
CA LEU A 298 10.63 0.93 3.15
C LEU A 298 9.63 0.14 4.00
N GLY A 299 8.79 -0.67 3.35
CA GLY A 299 7.75 -1.43 4.04
C GLY A 299 7.60 -2.85 3.51
N GLN A 300 7.04 -3.75 4.32
CA GLN A 300 6.79 -5.12 3.90
C GLN A 300 5.69 -5.18 2.84
N TYR A 301 5.95 -5.87 1.73
CA TYR A 301 4.89 -6.29 0.82
C TYR A 301 3.96 -7.28 1.52
N MET A 302 2.67 -6.99 1.48
CA MET A 302 1.61 -7.85 2.00
C MET A 302 0.72 -8.30 0.84
N GLN A 303 0.60 -9.61 0.62
CA GLN A 303 -0.22 -10.14 -0.46
C GLN A 303 -1.71 -9.85 -0.22
N PRO A 304 -2.38 -9.00 -1.02
CA PRO A 304 -3.77 -8.62 -0.75
C PRO A 304 -4.75 -9.80 -0.91
N THR A 305 -4.58 -10.59 -1.95
CA THR A 305 -5.38 -11.81 -2.22
C THR A 305 -4.51 -12.89 -2.83
N LYS A 306 -5.01 -14.12 -2.91
CA LYS A 306 -4.30 -15.26 -3.53
C LYS A 306 -3.93 -15.05 -5.02
N ARG A 307 -4.56 -14.09 -5.69
CA ARG A 307 -4.30 -13.77 -7.12
C ARG A 307 -3.08 -12.86 -7.32
N HIS A 308 -2.68 -12.14 -6.29
CA HIS A 308 -1.53 -11.24 -6.33
C HIS A 308 -0.22 -11.99 -6.12
N LEU A 309 0.90 -11.30 -6.30
CA LEU A 309 2.24 -11.86 -6.10
C LEU A 309 2.36 -12.49 -4.71
N LYS A 310 3.03 -13.64 -4.65
CA LYS A 310 3.36 -14.27 -3.36
C LYS A 310 4.39 -13.43 -2.62
N VAL A 311 4.30 -13.40 -1.30
CA VAL A 311 5.39 -12.93 -0.45
C VAL A 311 6.52 -13.96 -0.54
N ILE A 312 7.69 -13.52 -0.94
CA ILE A 312 8.90 -14.37 -1.04
C ILE A 312 9.63 -14.40 0.31
N GLU A 313 9.66 -13.26 1.01
CA GLU A 313 10.31 -13.13 2.31
C GLU A 313 9.50 -12.21 3.23
N TYR A 314 9.31 -12.61 4.48
CA TYR A 314 8.92 -11.69 5.54
C TYR A 314 10.18 -11.15 6.19
N VAL A 315 10.48 -9.89 5.90
CA VAL A 315 11.66 -9.17 6.39
C VAL A 315 11.51 -8.91 7.89
N THR A 316 12.59 -9.14 8.63
CA THR A 316 12.56 -8.95 10.08
C THR A 316 12.63 -7.48 10.48
N PRO A 317 12.13 -7.09 11.68
CA PRO A 317 12.24 -5.73 12.18
C PRO A 317 13.68 -5.21 12.24
N GLU A 318 14.66 -6.07 12.58
CA GLU A 318 16.08 -5.74 12.64
C GLU A 318 16.62 -5.38 11.25
N LYS A 319 16.21 -6.12 10.22
CA LYS A 319 16.61 -5.82 8.82
C LYS A 319 15.98 -4.51 8.34
N PHE A 320 14.76 -4.19 8.74
CA PHE A 320 14.17 -2.87 8.49
C PHE A 320 14.96 -1.77 9.19
N LYS A 321 15.38 -1.99 10.44
CA LYS A 321 16.21 -1.02 11.18
C LYS A 321 17.56 -0.79 10.53
N LYS A 322 18.18 -1.86 9.96
CA LYS A 322 19.39 -1.74 9.13
C LYS A 322 19.16 -0.76 7.98
N TRP A 323 18.07 -0.92 7.21
CA TRP A 323 17.76 -0.05 6.07
C TRP A 323 17.45 1.39 6.46
N GLU A 324 16.85 1.62 7.62
CA GLU A 324 16.66 2.96 8.16
C GLU A 324 18.01 3.66 8.42
N ASN A 325 18.96 2.94 9.02
CA ASN A 325 20.29 3.45 9.29
C ASN A 325 21.04 3.74 7.97
N VAL A 326 21.05 2.79 7.02
CA VAL A 326 21.65 2.97 5.69
C VAL A 326 21.09 4.20 4.98
N GLY A 327 19.78 4.42 5.03
CA GLY A 327 19.17 5.62 4.45
C GLY A 327 19.65 6.90 5.11
N SER A 328 19.80 6.92 6.43
CA SER A 328 20.36 8.06 7.17
C SER A 328 21.81 8.32 6.78
N GLU A 329 22.63 7.27 6.65
CA GLU A 329 24.04 7.36 6.25
C GLU A 329 24.20 7.86 4.80
N MET A 330 23.27 7.49 3.89
CA MET A 330 23.24 8.00 2.52
C MET A 330 22.78 9.46 2.44
N GLY A 331 22.33 10.07 3.54
CA GLY A 331 21.93 11.48 3.61
C GLY A 331 20.51 11.77 3.13
N PHE A 332 19.59 10.80 3.20
CA PHE A 332 18.16 11.12 3.10
C PHE A 332 17.75 12.02 4.27
N LEU A 333 16.93 13.02 3.99
CA LEU A 333 16.36 13.89 5.03
C LEU A 333 15.46 13.11 6.00
N TYR A 334 14.81 12.07 5.49
CA TYR A 334 13.94 11.19 6.24
C TYR A 334 13.92 9.80 5.61
N THR A 335 14.14 8.79 6.45
CA THR A 335 13.97 7.38 6.07
C THR A 335 13.08 6.71 7.12
N ALA A 336 11.90 6.26 6.69
CA ALA A 336 11.03 5.42 7.51
C ALA A 336 11.11 3.98 7.01
N SER A 337 11.54 3.07 7.86
CA SER A 337 11.69 1.67 7.50
C SER A 337 11.09 0.77 8.58
N GLY A 338 10.16 -0.11 8.20
CA GLY A 338 9.53 -1.00 9.16
C GLY A 338 8.50 -1.93 8.54
N PRO A 339 8.17 -3.04 9.22
CA PRO A 339 7.27 -4.06 8.70
C PRO A 339 5.90 -3.53 8.27
N LEU A 340 5.39 -2.52 8.95
CA LEU A 340 4.07 -1.93 8.71
C LEU A 340 4.13 -0.55 8.06
N VAL A 341 5.32 -0.06 7.74
CA VAL A 341 5.51 1.21 7.02
C VAL A 341 4.85 1.11 5.64
N ARG A 342 4.19 2.19 5.23
CA ARG A 342 3.57 2.41 3.92
C ARG A 342 4.02 3.77 3.40
N SER A 343 3.85 4.04 2.12
CA SER A 343 4.25 5.33 1.53
C SER A 343 3.65 6.53 2.26
N SER A 344 2.43 6.39 2.77
CA SER A 344 1.74 7.43 3.55
C SER A 344 1.73 7.19 5.06
N TYR A 345 2.41 6.13 5.56
CA TYR A 345 2.41 5.81 6.97
C TYR A 345 3.14 6.90 7.77
N ARG A 346 2.42 7.50 8.73
CA ARG A 346 2.92 8.59 9.58
C ARG A 346 3.61 9.72 8.79
N ALA A 347 3.17 9.95 7.53
CA ALA A 347 3.73 10.98 6.68
C ALA A 347 3.63 12.39 7.28
N GLY A 348 2.57 12.62 8.08
CA GLY A 348 2.38 13.85 8.85
C GLY A 348 3.13 13.91 10.16
N GLU A 349 3.79 12.82 10.59
CA GLU A 349 4.42 12.84 11.88
C GLU A 349 5.68 13.67 11.92
N PHE A 350 5.86 14.22 13.07
CA PHE A 350 6.85 15.09 13.67
C PHE A 350 8.04 15.52 12.79
N PHE A 351 8.68 14.63 12.02
CA PHE A 351 9.92 14.98 11.31
C PHE A 351 9.66 15.73 10.01
N LEU A 352 8.81 15.20 9.13
CA LEU A 352 8.51 15.84 7.84
C LEU A 352 7.77 17.17 8.05
N THR A 353 6.81 17.19 8.98
CA THR A 353 6.09 18.41 9.39
C THR A 353 7.04 19.45 9.93
N ASN A 354 8.02 19.07 10.75
CA ASN A 354 9.00 20.01 11.30
C ASN A 354 9.98 20.54 10.25
N ILE A 355 10.42 19.70 9.32
CA ILE A 355 11.27 20.16 8.19
C ILE A 355 10.50 21.17 7.34
N LEU A 356 9.27 20.87 6.98
CA LEU A 356 8.44 21.75 6.15
C LEU A 356 8.08 23.05 6.84
N LYS A 357 7.77 23.02 8.15
CA LYS A 357 7.56 24.24 8.94
C LYS A 357 8.82 25.09 8.94
N ARG A 358 9.99 24.53 9.22
CA ARG A 358 11.28 25.26 9.19
C ARG A 358 11.59 25.86 7.81
N GLN A 359 11.25 25.17 6.71
CA GLN A 359 11.43 25.72 5.37
C GLN A 359 10.48 26.87 5.07
N ARG A 360 9.22 26.81 5.54
CA ARG A 360 8.25 27.90 5.42
C ARG A 360 8.70 29.13 6.22
N ASP A 361 9.10 28.95 7.48
CA ASP A 361 9.58 30.03 8.33
C ASP A 361 10.76 30.75 7.69
N LYS A 362 11.75 30.04 7.14
CA LYS A 362 12.88 30.61 6.40
C LYS A 362 12.47 31.38 5.13
N LYS A 363 11.38 31.00 4.47
CA LYS A 363 10.86 31.75 3.31
C LYS A 363 10.19 33.03 3.73
N THR A 364 9.45 33.02 4.84
CA THR A 364 8.78 34.21 5.40
C THR A 364 9.78 35.23 5.91
N GLU A 365 10.92 34.81 6.49
CA GLU A 365 12.00 35.69 6.95
C GLU A 365 12.81 36.34 5.79
N LYS A 366 12.72 35.81 4.56
CA LYS A 366 13.41 36.33 3.39
C LYS A 366 12.56 37.27 2.51
N GLN A 367 11.27 37.40 2.82
CA GLN A 367 10.33 38.35 2.23
C GLN A 367 10.16 39.58 3.12
#